data_3ee64ea3f760832514555ab94b834f1b
#
_entry.id   3ee64ea3f760832514555ab94b834f1b
#
_cell.length_a   1.000
_cell.length_b   1.000
_cell.length_c   1.000
_cell.angle_alpha   90.00
_cell.angle_beta   90.00
_cell.angle_gamma   90.00
#
_symmetry.space_group_name_H-M   'P 1'
#
loop_
_entity.id
_entity.type
_entity.pdbx_description
1 polymer ?
#
loop_
_entity_poly.entity_id
_entity_poly.type
_entity_poly.pdbx_seq_one_letter_code
_entity_poly.pdbx_strand_id
1 'polypeptide(L)'
;MASNSQSRKWSLVINNPKSVGLDHEAIKEILAKFAPQYYCLADEIATTGTEHTHIFVMSDSPIRFSTMKNRFPLAHIEKTYGSAQENRDYIRKEGK
;
A
#
# COMPACT_ATOMS: atom_id res chain seq x y z
N MET A 1 -8.44 18.10 -10.22
CA MET A 1 -7.93 17.71 -8.92
C MET A 1 -7.29 16.35 -9.00
N ALA A 2 -6.13 16.25 -8.38
CA ALA A 2 -5.38 14.99 -8.42
C ALA A 2 -6.11 13.85 -7.73
N SER A 3 -7.06 14.16 -6.85
CA SER A 3 -7.75 13.18 -6.04
C SER A 3 -8.52 12.14 -6.84
N ASN A 4 -8.79 12.39 -8.13
CA ASN A 4 -9.51 11.44 -8.96
C ASN A 4 -8.62 10.74 -9.98
N SER A 5 -7.32 10.80 -9.79
CA SER A 5 -6.41 10.01 -10.61
C SER A 5 -6.71 8.52 -10.45
N GLN A 6 -6.44 7.77 -11.50
CA GLN A 6 -6.65 6.33 -11.51
C GLN A 6 -5.36 5.62 -11.85
N SER A 7 -5.16 4.45 -11.29
CA SER A 7 -4.03 3.59 -11.63
C SER A 7 -4.36 2.16 -11.27
N ARG A 8 -3.76 1.23 -11.98
CA ARG A 8 -3.85 -0.18 -11.63
C ARG A 8 -2.84 -0.55 -10.56
N LYS A 9 -1.85 0.29 -10.33
CA LYS A 9 -0.76 0.00 -9.41
C LYS A 9 -0.62 1.15 -8.42
N TRP A 10 -0.66 0.82 -7.14
CA TRP A 10 -0.57 1.79 -6.07
C TRP A 10 0.46 1.35 -5.05
N SER A 11 1.17 2.32 -4.51
CA SER A 11 2.12 2.10 -3.42
C SER A 11 1.62 2.89 -2.22
N LEU A 12 1.57 2.24 -1.07
CA LEU A 12 1.08 2.86 0.16
C LEU A 12 2.08 2.66 1.28
N VAL A 13 2.15 3.64 2.17
CA VAL A 13 2.95 3.54 3.39
C VAL A 13 2.07 3.93 4.56
N ILE A 14 2.02 3.06 5.56
CA ILE A 14 1.27 3.33 6.79
C ILE A 14 2.26 3.44 7.93
N ASN A 15 2.26 4.58 8.60
CA ASN A 15 3.12 4.81 9.76
C ASN A 15 2.43 4.29 11.01
N ASN A 16 3.20 3.60 11.86
CA ASN A 16 2.70 3.09 13.14
C ASN A 16 1.40 2.32 12.97
N PRO A 17 1.39 1.28 12.11
CA PRO A 17 0.13 0.60 11.76
C PRO A 17 -0.58 0.00 12.95
N LYS A 18 0.15 -0.51 13.93
CA LYS A 18 -0.49 -1.15 15.08
C LYS A 18 -1.24 -0.16 15.95
N SER A 19 -0.75 1.07 16.04
CA SER A 19 -1.40 2.07 16.88
C SER A 19 -2.73 2.55 16.31
N VAL A 20 -3.00 2.27 15.03
CA VAL A 20 -4.26 2.62 14.40
C VAL A 20 -5.06 1.39 13.97
N GLY A 21 -4.69 0.22 14.51
CA GLY A 21 -5.45 -1.01 14.27
C GLY A 21 -5.24 -1.60 12.88
N LEU A 22 -4.12 -1.29 12.24
CA LEU A 22 -3.86 -1.77 10.88
C LEU A 22 -2.69 -2.76 10.88
N ASP A 23 -2.87 -3.90 11.56
CA ASP A 23 -1.92 -4.99 11.45
C ASP A 23 -2.09 -5.65 10.07
N HIS A 24 -1.24 -6.64 9.77
CA HIS A 24 -1.27 -7.29 8.46
C HIS A 24 -2.62 -7.92 8.15
N GLU A 25 -3.29 -8.50 9.15
CA GLU A 25 -4.59 -9.13 8.92
C GLU A 25 -5.64 -8.09 8.53
N ALA A 26 -5.67 -6.97 9.23
CA ALA A 26 -6.62 -5.90 8.92
C ALA A 26 -6.35 -5.34 7.53
N ILE A 27 -5.08 -5.13 7.18
CA ILE A 27 -4.71 -4.63 5.86
C ILE A 27 -5.15 -5.62 4.78
N LYS A 28 -4.93 -6.90 4.99
CA LYS A 28 -5.33 -7.91 4.01
C LYS A 28 -6.83 -7.95 3.82
N GLU A 29 -7.60 -7.75 4.88
CA GLU A 29 -9.06 -7.70 4.76
C GLU A 29 -9.50 -6.52 3.91
N ILE A 30 -8.86 -5.37 4.10
CA ILE A 30 -9.20 -4.19 3.29
C ILE A 30 -8.82 -4.43 1.84
N LEU A 31 -7.63 -4.99 1.60
CA LEU A 31 -7.17 -5.25 0.23
C LEU A 31 -8.07 -6.26 -0.48
N ALA A 32 -8.60 -7.24 0.24
CA ALA A 32 -9.46 -8.23 -0.35
C ALA A 32 -10.69 -7.62 -1.00
N LYS A 33 -11.13 -6.47 -0.50
CA LYS A 33 -12.31 -5.79 -1.06
C LYS A 33 -12.05 -5.21 -2.44
N PHE A 34 -10.78 -5.02 -2.81
CA PHE A 34 -10.43 -4.55 -4.15
C PHE A 34 -10.29 -5.71 -5.13
N ALA A 35 -10.27 -6.95 -4.64
CA ALA A 35 -10.03 -8.14 -5.44
C ALA A 35 -8.77 -7.95 -6.31
N PRO A 36 -7.63 -7.62 -5.71
CA PRO A 36 -6.44 -7.29 -6.49
C PRO A 36 -5.86 -8.53 -7.15
N GLN A 37 -5.17 -8.30 -8.26
CA GLN A 37 -4.46 -9.35 -8.96
C GLN A 37 -3.22 -9.78 -8.17
N TYR A 38 -2.62 -8.83 -7.45
CA TYR A 38 -1.41 -9.08 -6.69
C TYR A 38 -1.23 -7.98 -5.64
N TYR A 39 -0.72 -8.36 -4.49
CA TYR A 39 -0.27 -7.37 -3.51
C TYR A 39 0.86 -7.95 -2.68
N CYS A 40 1.65 -7.08 -2.07
CA CYS A 40 2.63 -7.51 -1.09
C CYS A 40 2.77 -6.46 0.01
N LEU A 41 3.19 -6.93 1.17
CA LEU A 41 3.36 -6.10 2.36
C LEU A 41 4.77 -6.32 2.91
N ALA A 42 5.36 -5.27 3.46
CA ALA A 42 6.65 -5.39 4.12
C ALA A 42 6.73 -4.36 5.23
N ASP A 43 7.20 -4.79 6.40
CA ASP A 43 7.37 -3.91 7.54
C ASP A 43 8.81 -3.40 7.57
N GLU A 44 8.95 -2.17 8.06
CA GLU A 44 10.25 -1.56 8.24
C GLU A 44 10.22 -0.75 9.52
N ILE A 45 11.36 -0.70 10.23
CA ILE A 45 11.52 0.19 11.37
C ILE A 45 12.58 1.20 10.98
N ALA A 46 12.18 2.48 10.94
CA ALA A 46 13.10 3.55 10.60
C ALA A 46 14.15 3.72 11.71
N THR A 47 15.22 4.42 11.39
CA THR A 47 16.28 4.68 12.37
C THR A 47 15.77 5.44 13.58
N THR A 48 14.67 6.17 13.43
CA THR A 48 14.03 6.87 14.53
C THR A 48 13.17 5.96 15.40
N GLY A 49 13.00 4.69 15.01
CA GLY A 49 12.16 3.76 15.74
C GLY A 49 10.72 3.70 15.27
N THR A 50 10.35 4.50 14.29
CA THR A 50 8.99 4.50 13.75
C THR A 50 8.76 3.27 12.90
N GLU A 51 7.68 2.55 13.15
CA GLU A 51 7.31 1.40 12.34
C GLU A 51 6.53 1.87 11.11
N HIS A 52 6.82 1.25 9.97
CA HIS A 52 6.11 1.51 8.71
C HIS A 52 5.70 0.19 8.10
N THR A 53 4.55 0.18 7.44
CA THR A 53 4.18 -0.94 6.58
C THR A 53 4.12 -0.42 5.15
N HIS A 54 4.88 -1.04 4.27
CA HIS A 54 4.86 -0.72 2.84
C HIS A 54 3.93 -1.69 2.15
N ILE A 55 3.07 -1.18 1.27
CA ILE A 55 2.09 -1.99 0.56
C ILE A 55 2.22 -1.69 -0.92
N PHE A 56 2.28 -2.73 -1.74
CA PHE A 56 2.11 -2.60 -3.18
C PHE A 56 0.86 -3.37 -3.58
N VAL A 57 0.00 -2.75 -4.37
CA VAL A 57 -1.21 -3.43 -4.85
C VAL A 57 -1.36 -3.20 -6.35
N MET A 58 -1.71 -4.26 -7.06
CA MET A 58 -1.95 -4.21 -8.49
C MET A 58 -3.29 -4.86 -8.79
N SER A 59 -4.10 -4.21 -9.61
CA SER A 59 -5.39 -4.79 -9.96
C SER A 59 -5.59 -4.76 -11.47
N ASP A 60 -6.57 -5.56 -11.94
CA ASP A 60 -6.89 -5.65 -13.36
C ASP A 60 -7.47 -4.36 -13.90
N SER A 61 -8.23 -3.68 -13.08
CA SER A 61 -8.89 -2.43 -13.46
C SER A 61 -8.31 -1.28 -12.68
N PRO A 62 -8.29 -0.08 -13.26
CA PRO A 62 -7.79 1.08 -12.52
C PRO A 62 -8.61 1.35 -11.28
N ILE A 63 -7.93 1.74 -10.21
CA ILE A 63 -8.56 2.14 -8.96
C ILE A 63 -8.33 3.63 -8.80
N ARG A 64 -9.36 4.36 -8.41
CA ARG A 64 -9.24 5.80 -8.21
C ARG A 64 -8.51 6.10 -6.91
N PHE A 65 -7.77 7.19 -6.90
CA PHE A 65 -7.09 7.65 -5.69
C PHE A 65 -8.08 7.80 -4.53
N SER A 66 -9.25 8.39 -4.81
CA SER A 66 -10.26 8.60 -3.76
C SER A 66 -10.72 7.29 -3.15
N THR A 67 -10.83 6.23 -3.96
CA THR A 67 -11.21 4.92 -3.45
C THR A 67 -10.12 4.36 -2.53
N MET A 68 -8.85 4.49 -2.95
CA MET A 68 -7.74 4.05 -2.12
C MET A 68 -7.71 4.83 -0.81
N LYS A 69 -7.91 6.14 -0.89
CA LYS A 69 -7.86 7.00 0.29
C LYS A 69 -9.00 6.70 1.26
N ASN A 70 -10.18 6.35 0.73
CA ASN A 70 -11.31 5.98 1.59
C ASN A 70 -11.03 4.69 2.36
N ARG A 71 -10.32 3.75 1.74
CA ARG A 71 -10.00 2.47 2.39
C ARG A 71 -8.81 2.58 3.32
N PHE A 72 -7.87 3.45 2.99
CA PHE A 72 -6.64 3.65 3.78
C PHE A 72 -6.46 5.14 4.07
N PRO A 73 -7.32 5.73 4.90
CA PRO A 73 -7.31 7.20 5.09
C PRO A 73 -6.03 7.72 5.73
N LEU A 74 -5.30 6.88 6.47
CA LEU A 74 -4.08 7.31 7.15
C LEU A 74 -2.82 6.97 6.38
N ALA A 75 -2.96 6.36 5.21
CA ALA A 75 -1.80 5.95 4.43
C ALA A 75 -1.32 7.08 3.53
N HIS A 76 -0.02 7.08 3.27
CA HIS A 76 0.54 7.88 2.19
C HIS A 76 0.39 7.04 0.92
N ILE A 77 -0.26 7.59 -0.10
CA ILE A 77 -0.66 6.83 -1.29
C ILE A 77 -0.08 7.48 -2.53
N GLU A 78 0.61 6.69 -3.36
CA GLU A 78 1.19 7.17 -4.60
C GLU A 78 0.97 6.16 -5.70
N LYS A 79 0.81 6.65 -6.93
CA LYS A 79 0.85 5.76 -8.08
C LYS A 79 2.24 5.20 -8.20
N THR A 80 2.33 3.96 -8.66
CA THR A 80 3.63 3.35 -8.89
C THR A 80 3.67 2.76 -10.29
N TYR A 81 4.89 2.57 -10.80
CA TYR A 81 5.12 2.09 -12.15
C TYR A 81 6.06 0.90 -12.09
N GLY A 82 6.33 0.30 -13.25
CA GLY A 82 7.16 -0.87 -13.29
C GLY A 82 6.34 -2.14 -13.09
N SER A 83 7.02 -3.27 -13.10
CA SER A 83 6.37 -4.56 -12.95
C SER A 83 6.07 -4.85 -11.50
N ALA A 84 5.21 -5.87 -11.26
CA ALA A 84 4.92 -6.31 -9.91
C ALA A 84 6.20 -6.80 -9.23
N GLN A 85 7.06 -7.49 -9.98
CA GLN A 85 8.32 -7.99 -9.43
C GLN A 85 9.23 -6.84 -9.00
N GLU A 86 9.34 -5.82 -9.82
CA GLU A 86 10.18 -4.66 -9.49
C GLU A 86 9.69 -3.97 -8.23
N ASN A 87 8.39 -3.79 -8.11
CA ASN A 87 7.83 -3.15 -6.91
C ASN A 87 7.98 -4.02 -5.68
N ARG A 88 7.81 -5.32 -5.83
CA ARG A 88 7.99 -6.25 -4.72
C ARG A 88 9.43 -6.22 -4.23
N ASP A 89 10.38 -6.23 -5.15
CA ASP A 89 11.80 -6.22 -4.79
C ASP A 89 12.16 -4.92 -4.09
N TYR A 90 11.64 -3.81 -4.57
CA TYR A 90 11.88 -2.52 -3.95
C TYR A 90 11.35 -2.49 -2.51
N ILE A 91 10.14 -2.96 -2.31
CA ILE A 91 9.50 -2.96 -1.00
C ILE A 91 10.27 -3.85 -0.03
N ARG A 92 10.69 -5.04 -0.48
CA ARG A 92 11.45 -5.95 0.37
C ARG A 92 12.79 -5.38 0.74
N LYS A 93 13.42 -4.65 -0.18
CA LYS A 93 14.71 -4.04 0.08
C LYS A 93 14.59 -2.94 1.14
N GLU A 94 13.51 -2.15 1.04
CA GLU A 94 13.25 -1.09 2.01
C GLU A 94 12.82 -1.65 3.35
N GLY A 95 12.12 -2.76 3.35
CA GLY A 95 11.47 -3.30 4.53
C GLY A 95 12.28 -4.27 5.35
N LYS A 96 13.55 -4.43 5.08
CA LYS A 96 14.30 -5.39 5.85
C LYS A 96 14.79 -4.89 7.24
#